data_223ac089a60745627e03ae46ff86dae5
#
_entry.id   223ac089a60745627e03ae46ff86dae5
#
_cell.length_a   1.000
_cell.length_b   1.000
_cell.length_c   1.000
_cell.angle_alpha   90.00
_cell.angle_beta   90.00
_cell.angle_gamma   90.00
#
_symmetry.space_group_name_H-M   'P 1'
#
loop_
_entity.id
_entity.type
_entity.pdbx_description
1 polymer ?
#
loop_
_entity_poly.entity_id
_entity_poly.type
_entity_poly.pdbx_seq_one_letter_code
_entity_poly.pdbx_strand_id
1 'polypeptide(L)'
;MTSPSGRTGPPGEPVRRPPGATGGVETLTAATVRAEAPAAAERGDAPEIRRVVRQRVAKRRRARRRAVYLQSGFSLLALVVLVALVWVGWRSAMRITGGRDELVTDPEAAGYVAEVRPTPVDLVAVTGDGGELISMLLVVSTPGRSSAVPLSPQLTLWDFEGAPPGSAQEIFADGGLEALRLRLGADLGFGTTGGVVVPGSALVQLASTVGPLTIDLSDDVFAGEPDAEPDDVELRYPAGELELEPEVVDDFLAFGGYREADPNRALRSGEVWQALLEGVDPASAAALGDGEDLERFSELFGELSEGEVSFQVVPTTPLELYIVPPVTIHRLDAEAMPEWASTHVPFPVAAYPGQLASVAVLDGTGQDGAIETVSPEIVSAGAQISLTGNAESFDVATTRVEYGAGEARGAAEDIAEVLGVQAQQVEEQRADVDVTVVVGKDLLG
;
A
#
# COMPACT_ATOMS: atom_id res chain seq x y z
N MET A 1 -6.44 -38.87 50.14
CA MET A 1 -5.27 -39.75 50.07
C MET A 1 -4.41 -39.27 48.91
N THR A 2 -3.26 -38.75 49.31
CA THR A 2 -1.94 -38.65 48.63
C THR A 2 -1.78 -37.73 47.43
N SER A 3 -1.31 -36.49 47.72
CA SER A 3 -0.29 -35.81 46.86
C SER A 3 1.04 -36.56 46.86
N PRO A 4 1.91 -36.36 45.87
CA PRO A 4 3.09 -35.56 46.17
C PRO A 4 3.52 -34.58 45.05
N SER A 5 4.01 -33.40 45.45
CA SER A 5 5.38 -32.88 45.53
C SER A 5 6.03 -32.60 44.14
N GLY A 6 6.19 -31.39 43.64
CA GLY A 6 7.21 -30.46 44.09
C GLY A 6 8.53 -30.64 43.32
N ARG A 7 8.80 -29.78 42.29
CA ARG A 7 10.17 -29.46 41.89
C ARG A 7 10.27 -27.99 41.45
N THR A 8 10.84 -27.21 42.36
CA THR A 8 11.41 -25.90 42.09
C THR A 8 12.76 -26.06 41.38
N GLY A 9 12.91 -25.44 40.21
CA GLY A 9 14.22 -25.25 39.54
C GLY A 9 14.80 -23.87 39.92
N PRO A 10 16.13 -23.71 39.91
CA PRO A 10 16.79 -22.51 40.45
C PRO A 10 16.80 -21.35 39.44
N PRO A 11 16.98 -20.09 39.90
CA PRO A 11 16.97 -18.90 39.08
C PRO A 11 18.26 -18.76 38.24
N GLY A 12 18.11 -18.45 36.98
CA GLY A 12 19.21 -18.21 36.07
C GLY A 12 19.99 -16.92 36.37
N GLU A 13 21.30 -17.05 36.33
CA GLU A 13 22.29 -15.99 36.49
C GLU A 13 22.18 -14.92 35.38
N PRO A 14 22.51 -13.65 35.67
CA PRO A 14 22.54 -12.57 34.69
C PRO A 14 23.78 -12.65 33.79
N VAL A 15 23.57 -12.63 32.49
CA VAL A 15 24.63 -12.55 31.47
C VAL A 15 25.36 -11.20 31.58
N ARG A 16 26.65 -11.24 31.92
CA ARG A 16 27.57 -10.09 31.91
C ARG A 16 27.91 -9.70 30.46
N ARG A 17 27.69 -8.43 30.13
CA ARG A 17 28.25 -7.78 28.92
C ARG A 17 29.74 -7.50 29.12
N PRO A 18 30.60 -7.71 28.10
CA PRO A 18 31.99 -7.28 28.14
C PRO A 18 32.12 -5.76 27.93
N PRO A 19 33.12 -5.11 28.53
CA PRO A 19 33.35 -3.67 28.40
C PRO A 19 33.97 -3.30 27.06
N GLY A 20 33.60 -2.11 26.57
CA GLY A 20 34.06 -1.54 25.31
C GLY A 20 35.58 -1.30 25.25
N ALA A 21 36.13 -1.60 24.08
CA ALA A 21 37.48 -1.24 23.71
C ALA A 21 37.48 0.12 23.00
N THR A 22 37.98 1.12 23.69
CA THR A 22 38.40 2.40 23.11
C THR A 22 39.75 2.20 22.42
N GLY A 23 39.79 2.24 21.09
CA GLY A 23 40.99 2.19 20.30
C GLY A 23 41.73 3.53 20.34
N GLY A 24 42.88 3.54 21.05
CA GLY A 24 43.83 4.64 20.99
C GLY A 24 44.70 4.54 19.73
N VAL A 25 44.87 5.67 19.08
CA VAL A 25 45.81 5.86 17.98
C VAL A 25 47.22 5.95 18.56
N GLU A 26 48.02 4.89 18.43
CA GLU A 26 49.46 4.94 18.73
C GLU A 26 50.25 5.42 17.52
N THR A 27 50.89 6.55 17.71
CA THR A 27 51.92 7.14 16.83
C THR A 27 53.20 6.33 16.94
N LEU A 28 53.57 5.57 15.92
CA LEU A 28 54.87 4.89 15.82
C LEU A 28 55.99 5.88 15.55
N THR A 29 56.77 6.16 16.59
CA THR A 29 58.04 6.88 16.55
C THR A 29 59.09 5.99 15.91
N ALA A 30 59.79 6.53 14.92
CA ALA A 30 60.93 5.87 14.23
C ALA A 30 62.09 5.60 15.20
N ALA A 31 62.34 4.34 15.51
CA ALA A 31 63.55 3.91 16.21
C ALA A 31 64.70 3.70 15.21
N THR A 32 65.71 4.51 15.37
CA THR A 32 67.04 4.44 14.66
C THR A 32 67.77 3.20 15.14
N VAL A 33 67.84 2.16 14.38
CA VAL A 33 68.72 1.01 14.63
C VAL A 33 70.03 1.24 13.92
N ARG A 34 71.07 1.51 14.73
CA ARG A 34 72.49 1.59 14.33
C ARG A 34 72.99 0.17 14.19
N ALA A 35 73.19 -0.28 12.95
CA ALA A 35 73.81 -1.58 12.68
C ALA A 35 75.34 -1.45 12.73
N GLU A 36 75.97 -2.10 13.69
CA GLU A 36 77.43 -2.43 13.71
C GLU A 36 77.73 -3.38 12.55
N ALA A 37 78.83 -3.08 11.85
CA ALA A 37 79.42 -3.89 10.80
C ALA A 37 80.29 -4.96 11.38
N PRO A 38 80.20 -6.24 11.06
CA PRO A 38 81.24 -7.20 11.25
C PRO A 38 82.19 -7.22 10.05
N ALA A 39 83.51 -7.27 10.38
CA ALA A 39 84.61 -7.32 9.45
C ALA A 39 84.73 -8.63 8.68
N ALA A 40 85.19 -8.47 7.46
CA ALA A 40 85.94 -9.35 6.61
C ALA A 40 85.71 -10.90 6.71
N ALA A 41 85.13 -11.50 5.66
CA ALA A 41 85.53 -12.81 5.17
C ALA A 41 85.32 -12.95 3.66
N GLU A 42 86.33 -13.08 2.95
CA GLU A 42 86.67 -13.88 1.77
C GLU A 42 85.84 -13.79 0.47
N ARG A 43 86.63 -13.55 -0.56
CA ARG A 43 86.25 -13.60 -2.00
C ARG A 43 85.75 -14.99 -2.41
N GLY A 44 84.53 -15.01 -2.84
CA GLY A 44 83.94 -16.14 -3.53
C GLY A 44 82.75 -15.67 -4.42
N ASP A 45 82.84 -15.89 -5.71
CA ASP A 45 81.80 -15.92 -6.76
C ASP A 45 80.96 -14.66 -6.99
N ALA A 46 81.53 -13.66 -7.59
CA ALA A 46 80.87 -12.44 -8.08
C ALA A 46 79.74 -12.59 -9.21
N PRO A 47 79.62 -13.68 -9.98
CA PRO A 47 78.58 -13.73 -11.01
C PRO A 47 77.21 -14.12 -10.49
N GLU A 48 77.09 -14.94 -9.44
CA GLU A 48 75.75 -15.42 -8.96
C GLU A 48 74.96 -14.35 -8.19
N ILE A 49 75.66 -13.58 -7.36
CA ILE A 49 75.06 -12.48 -6.60
C ILE A 49 74.46 -11.43 -7.56
N ARG A 50 75.11 -11.14 -8.67
CA ARG A 50 74.62 -10.19 -9.67
C ARG A 50 73.37 -10.73 -10.39
N ARG A 51 73.26 -12.02 -10.56
CA ARG A 51 72.02 -12.66 -11.17
C ARG A 51 70.82 -12.57 -10.24
N VAL A 52 70.98 -12.87 -8.95
CA VAL A 52 69.90 -12.82 -7.95
C VAL A 52 69.42 -11.40 -7.72
N VAL A 53 70.32 -10.43 -7.66
CA VAL A 53 69.98 -8.99 -7.52
C VAL A 53 69.20 -8.50 -8.74
N ARG A 54 69.64 -8.84 -9.98
CA ARG A 54 68.89 -8.48 -11.19
C ARG A 54 67.49 -9.11 -11.26
N GLN A 55 67.32 -10.34 -10.81
CA GLN A 55 66.02 -10.98 -10.76
C GLN A 55 65.06 -10.35 -9.73
N ARG A 56 65.60 -9.96 -8.55
CA ARG A 56 64.79 -9.29 -7.51
C ARG A 56 64.37 -7.87 -7.95
N VAL A 57 65.22 -7.12 -8.63
CA VAL A 57 64.91 -5.79 -9.17
C VAL A 57 63.89 -5.88 -10.30
N ALA A 58 64.00 -6.89 -11.17
CA ALA A 58 63.04 -7.11 -12.24
C ALA A 58 61.61 -7.52 -11.72
N LYS A 59 61.58 -8.35 -10.65
CA LYS A 59 60.31 -8.72 -9.97
C LYS A 59 59.63 -7.51 -9.31
N ARG A 60 60.43 -6.62 -8.62
CA ARG A 60 59.90 -5.40 -8.00
C ARG A 60 59.38 -4.38 -9.03
N ARG A 61 60.02 -4.26 -10.20
CA ARG A 61 59.55 -3.39 -11.29
C ARG A 61 58.25 -3.90 -11.93
N ARG A 62 58.08 -5.23 -12.07
CA ARG A 62 56.81 -5.83 -12.55
C ARG A 62 55.68 -5.70 -11.54
N ALA A 63 55.97 -5.84 -10.24
CA ALA A 63 54.98 -5.66 -9.18
C ALA A 63 54.50 -4.19 -9.09
N ARG A 64 55.40 -3.20 -9.19
CA ARG A 64 55.07 -1.77 -9.23
C ARG A 64 54.23 -1.42 -10.48
N ARG A 65 54.54 -1.96 -11.66
CA ARG A 65 53.72 -1.73 -12.86
C ARG A 65 52.30 -2.32 -12.71
N ARG A 66 52.16 -3.52 -12.12
CA ARG A 66 50.85 -4.10 -11.84
C ARG A 66 50.04 -3.30 -10.82
N ALA A 67 50.67 -2.76 -9.79
CA ALA A 67 50.02 -1.90 -8.81
C ALA A 67 49.52 -0.58 -9.43
N VAL A 68 50.32 0.05 -10.31
CA VAL A 68 49.89 1.26 -11.05
C VAL A 68 48.77 0.97 -12.01
N TYR A 69 48.76 -0.18 -12.73
CA TYR A 69 47.63 -0.56 -13.61
C TYR A 69 46.37 -0.92 -12.82
N LEU A 70 46.46 -1.52 -11.66
CA LEU A 70 45.32 -1.78 -10.78
C LEU A 70 44.74 -0.47 -10.22
N GLN A 71 45.62 0.47 -9.83
CA GLN A 71 45.17 1.77 -9.28
C GLN A 71 44.54 2.66 -10.37
N SER A 72 45.08 2.68 -11.58
CA SER A 72 44.46 3.39 -12.72
C SER A 72 43.18 2.71 -13.22
N GLY A 73 43.10 1.38 -13.16
CA GLY A 73 41.87 0.63 -13.47
C GLY A 73 40.74 0.92 -12.48
N PHE A 74 41.06 1.02 -11.18
CA PHE A 74 40.10 1.39 -10.14
C PHE A 74 39.61 2.83 -10.30
N SER A 75 40.50 3.77 -10.65
CA SER A 75 40.14 5.18 -10.89
C SER A 75 39.25 5.32 -12.13
N LEU A 76 39.50 4.54 -13.19
CA LEU A 76 38.68 4.52 -14.38
C LEU A 76 37.26 3.94 -14.10
N LEU A 77 37.23 2.85 -13.32
CA LEU A 77 35.96 2.24 -12.90
C LEU A 77 35.14 3.22 -12.03
N ALA A 78 35.78 3.89 -11.07
CA ALA A 78 35.12 4.90 -10.24
C ALA A 78 34.57 6.07 -11.09
N LEU A 79 35.33 6.50 -12.09
CA LEU A 79 34.86 7.54 -13.03
C LEU A 79 33.65 7.09 -13.85
N VAL A 80 33.67 5.85 -14.35
CA VAL A 80 32.52 5.27 -15.10
C VAL A 80 31.28 5.17 -14.21
N VAL A 81 31.43 4.72 -12.96
CA VAL A 81 30.34 4.67 -11.98
C VAL A 81 29.81 6.08 -11.68
N LEU A 82 30.69 7.04 -11.49
CA LEU A 82 30.28 8.44 -11.26
C LEU A 82 29.51 9.01 -12.45
N VAL A 83 29.99 8.79 -13.67
CA VAL A 83 29.30 9.21 -14.89
C VAL A 83 27.93 8.52 -15.03
N ALA A 84 27.86 7.23 -14.71
CA ALA A 84 26.59 6.50 -14.71
C ALA A 84 25.61 7.06 -13.65
N LEU A 85 26.08 7.37 -12.45
CA LEU A 85 25.25 7.99 -11.40
C LEU A 85 24.77 9.40 -11.80
N VAL A 86 25.65 10.21 -12.40
CA VAL A 86 25.28 11.53 -12.92
C VAL A 86 24.24 11.39 -14.06
N TRP A 87 24.44 10.41 -14.93
CA TRP A 87 23.50 10.16 -16.04
C TRP A 87 22.14 9.65 -15.54
N VAL A 88 22.13 8.74 -14.55
CA VAL A 88 20.88 8.28 -13.90
C VAL A 88 20.20 9.42 -13.14
N GLY A 89 20.99 10.23 -12.41
CA GLY A 89 20.47 11.42 -11.72
C GLY A 89 19.87 12.45 -12.69
N TRP A 90 20.58 12.72 -13.81
CA TRP A 90 20.08 13.58 -14.89
C TRP A 90 18.79 13.03 -15.52
N ARG A 91 18.79 11.72 -15.81
CA ARG A 91 17.61 11.06 -16.39
C ARG A 91 16.42 11.06 -15.42
N SER A 92 16.66 10.93 -14.11
CA SER A 92 15.61 11.05 -13.09
C SER A 92 15.10 12.49 -12.98
N ALA A 93 15.99 13.48 -12.99
CA ALA A 93 15.60 14.89 -13.01
C ALA A 93 14.77 15.24 -14.25
N MET A 94 15.19 14.76 -15.43
CA MET A 94 14.45 14.95 -16.69
C MET A 94 13.08 14.25 -16.69
N ARG A 95 12.92 13.15 -15.96
CA ARG A 95 11.62 12.52 -15.79
C ARG A 95 10.69 13.35 -14.89
N ILE A 96 11.23 13.89 -13.78
CA ILE A 96 10.49 14.74 -12.85
C ILE A 96 10.03 16.03 -13.53
N THR A 97 10.85 16.59 -14.44
CA THR A 97 10.52 17.83 -15.18
C THR A 97 9.78 17.57 -16.50
N GLY A 98 9.44 16.30 -16.81
CA GLY A 98 8.82 15.94 -18.10
C GLY A 98 9.69 16.34 -19.31
N GLY A 99 11.02 16.45 -19.12
CA GLY A 99 11.97 16.86 -20.18
C GLY A 99 12.03 18.37 -20.45
N ARG A 100 11.41 19.21 -19.61
CA ARG A 100 11.43 20.67 -19.75
C ARG A 100 12.64 21.30 -19.08
N ASP A 101 13.21 22.30 -19.72
CA ASP A 101 14.36 23.05 -19.20
C ASP A 101 13.96 24.05 -18.10
N GLU A 102 12.66 24.45 -18.00
CA GLU A 102 12.11 25.32 -16.97
C GLU A 102 10.86 24.70 -16.35
N LEU A 103 10.83 24.64 -15.01
CA LEU A 103 9.64 24.30 -14.24
C LEU A 103 8.67 25.47 -14.25
N VAL A 104 7.50 25.27 -14.84
CA VAL A 104 6.39 26.24 -14.73
C VAL A 104 5.82 26.10 -13.33
N THR A 105 5.96 27.14 -12.51
CA THR A 105 5.51 27.14 -11.10
C THR A 105 4.21 27.87 -10.87
N ASP A 106 3.72 28.60 -11.87
CA ASP A 106 2.46 29.31 -11.83
C ASP A 106 1.32 28.34 -12.21
N PRO A 107 0.38 28.04 -11.30
CA PRO A 107 -0.73 27.12 -11.57
C PRO A 107 -1.66 27.55 -12.72
N GLU A 108 -1.72 28.87 -13.01
CA GLU A 108 -2.56 29.40 -14.10
C GLU A 108 -1.84 29.43 -15.44
N ALA A 109 -0.54 29.18 -15.46
CA ALA A 109 0.24 29.25 -16.69
C ALA A 109 0.10 27.96 -17.54
N ALA A 110 0.09 28.15 -18.86
CA ALA A 110 0.18 27.05 -19.81
C ALA A 110 1.44 26.21 -19.53
N GLY A 111 1.28 24.88 -19.53
CA GLY A 111 2.35 23.95 -19.25
C GLY A 111 2.64 23.68 -17.78
N TYR A 112 1.89 24.23 -16.83
CA TYR A 112 1.96 23.85 -15.44
C TYR A 112 1.50 22.39 -15.26
N VAL A 113 2.19 21.63 -14.40
CA VAL A 113 1.80 20.24 -14.05
C VAL A 113 2.11 20.01 -12.58
N ALA A 114 1.19 19.38 -11.89
CA ALA A 114 1.29 18.98 -10.49
C ALA A 114 1.02 17.49 -10.32
N GLU A 115 1.67 16.89 -9.34
CA GLU A 115 1.38 15.53 -8.88
C GLU A 115 0.04 15.52 -8.15
N VAL A 116 -0.80 14.54 -8.46
CA VAL A 116 -2.07 14.34 -7.77
C VAL A 116 -1.82 13.58 -6.48
N ARG A 117 -2.39 14.07 -5.40
CA ARG A 117 -2.44 13.28 -4.15
C ARG A 117 -3.52 12.23 -4.29
N PRO A 118 -3.18 10.96 -4.08
CA PRO A 118 -4.18 9.90 -4.07
C PRO A 118 -5.28 10.15 -3.04
N THR A 119 -6.48 9.71 -3.35
CA THR A 119 -7.56 9.64 -2.36
C THR A 119 -7.15 8.68 -1.25
N PRO A 120 -7.11 9.10 0.03
CA PRO A 120 -6.84 8.19 1.13
C PRO A 120 -7.91 7.10 1.20
N VAL A 121 -7.47 5.84 1.19
CA VAL A 121 -8.32 4.67 1.36
C VAL A 121 -7.67 3.79 2.42
N ASP A 122 -8.29 3.71 3.59
CA ASP A 122 -7.79 2.94 4.73
C ASP A 122 -8.66 1.71 4.97
N LEU A 123 -8.04 0.56 5.27
CA LEU A 123 -8.73 -0.66 5.67
C LEU A 123 -8.60 -0.86 7.17
N VAL A 124 -9.73 -0.81 7.89
CA VAL A 124 -9.80 -1.19 9.30
C VAL A 124 -10.19 -2.67 9.39
N ALA A 125 -9.28 -3.49 9.88
CA ALA A 125 -9.49 -4.91 10.13
C ALA A 125 -9.71 -5.13 11.63
N VAL A 126 -10.88 -5.59 12.04
CA VAL A 126 -11.19 -5.87 13.44
C VAL A 126 -10.97 -7.34 13.73
N THR A 127 -10.20 -7.63 14.79
CA THR A 127 -9.90 -9.01 15.18
C THR A 127 -10.56 -9.40 16.49
N GLY A 128 -11.05 -10.62 16.57
CA GLY A 128 -11.52 -11.22 17.81
C GLY A 128 -10.36 -11.61 18.76
N ASP A 129 -10.69 -12.15 19.92
CA ASP A 129 -9.73 -12.56 20.96
C ASP A 129 -8.75 -13.64 20.49
N GLY A 130 -9.13 -14.47 19.52
CA GLY A 130 -8.27 -15.48 18.89
C GLY A 130 -7.39 -14.93 17.76
N GLY A 131 -7.52 -13.65 17.40
CA GLY A 131 -6.83 -13.01 16.28
C GLY A 131 -7.52 -13.26 14.91
N GLU A 132 -8.69 -13.90 14.88
CA GLU A 132 -9.50 -14.05 13.69
C GLU A 132 -10.13 -12.72 13.26
N LEU A 133 -10.28 -12.52 11.95
CA LEU A 133 -10.95 -11.34 11.40
C LEU A 133 -12.46 -11.43 11.63
N ILE A 134 -13.04 -10.47 12.37
CA ILE A 134 -14.47 -10.46 12.72
C ILE A 134 -15.26 -9.37 11.99
N SER A 135 -14.62 -8.28 11.60
CA SER A 135 -15.23 -7.19 10.83
C SER A 135 -14.19 -6.47 9.98
N MET A 136 -14.63 -5.86 8.89
CA MET A 136 -13.83 -4.98 8.06
C MET A 136 -14.60 -3.69 7.75
N LEU A 137 -13.88 -2.56 7.75
CA LEU A 137 -14.39 -1.28 7.28
C LEU A 137 -13.39 -0.66 6.32
N LEU A 138 -13.80 -0.41 5.09
CA LEU A 138 -13.03 0.38 4.15
C LEU A 138 -13.46 1.85 4.30
N VAL A 139 -12.50 2.72 4.55
CA VAL A 139 -12.73 4.15 4.72
C VAL A 139 -12.12 4.89 3.54
N VAL A 140 -12.93 5.66 2.84
CA VAL A 140 -12.49 6.55 1.75
C VAL A 140 -12.64 7.99 2.23
N SER A 141 -11.54 8.70 2.38
CA SER A 141 -11.53 10.08 2.86
C SER A 141 -11.36 11.07 1.72
N THR A 142 -12.34 11.95 1.55
CA THR A 142 -12.28 13.09 0.62
C THR A 142 -12.41 14.40 1.39
N PRO A 143 -11.94 15.55 0.87
CA PRO A 143 -12.05 16.80 1.58
C PRO A 143 -13.50 17.13 2.00
N GLY A 144 -13.76 17.14 3.31
CA GLY A 144 -15.07 17.47 3.90
C GLY A 144 -16.10 16.35 3.89
N ARG A 145 -15.79 15.18 3.32
CA ARG A 145 -16.70 14.03 3.28
C ARG A 145 -15.93 12.72 3.29
N SER A 146 -16.43 11.77 4.06
CA SER A 146 -15.88 10.39 4.06
C SER A 146 -16.95 9.37 3.71
N SER A 147 -16.54 8.27 3.10
CA SER A 147 -17.38 7.10 2.88
C SER A 147 -16.88 5.94 3.73
N ALA A 148 -17.77 5.35 4.51
CA ALA A 148 -17.55 4.16 5.29
C ALA A 148 -18.22 2.96 4.59
N VAL A 149 -17.45 1.93 4.29
CA VAL A 149 -17.89 0.78 3.50
C VAL A 149 -17.65 -0.48 4.32
N PRO A 150 -18.68 -0.97 5.04
CA PRO A 150 -18.56 -2.22 5.77
C PRO A 150 -18.43 -3.40 4.80
N LEU A 151 -17.54 -4.33 5.13
CA LEU A 151 -17.27 -5.54 4.35
C LEU A 151 -17.37 -6.77 5.24
N SER A 152 -17.91 -7.86 4.69
CA SER A 152 -17.99 -9.15 5.38
C SER A 152 -16.61 -9.83 5.45
N PRO A 153 -16.19 -10.39 6.59
CA PRO A 153 -15.01 -11.25 6.67
C PRO A 153 -15.11 -12.51 5.80
N GLN A 154 -16.32 -12.92 5.44
CA GLN A 154 -16.58 -14.08 4.56
C GLN A 154 -16.60 -13.71 3.07
N LEU A 155 -16.51 -12.40 2.72
CA LEU A 155 -16.40 -11.97 1.33
C LEU A 155 -15.30 -12.76 0.62
N THR A 156 -15.68 -13.44 -0.47
CA THR A 156 -14.72 -14.23 -1.25
C THR A 156 -13.92 -13.30 -2.15
N LEU A 157 -12.61 -13.27 -1.93
CA LEU A 157 -11.63 -12.58 -2.75
C LEU A 157 -11.05 -13.55 -3.76
N TRP A 158 -11.05 -13.12 -5.02
CA TRP A 158 -10.75 -14.00 -6.13
C TRP A 158 -9.24 -14.21 -6.33
N ASP A 159 -8.91 -14.90 -7.39
CA ASP A 159 -7.54 -15.29 -7.71
C ASP A 159 -6.66 -14.06 -8.03
N PHE A 160 -5.53 -13.97 -7.34
CA PHE A 160 -4.48 -13.01 -7.62
C PHE A 160 -3.16 -13.78 -7.81
N GLU A 161 -2.53 -13.64 -8.98
CA GLU A 161 -1.26 -14.31 -9.33
C GLU A 161 -1.30 -15.87 -9.21
N GLY A 162 -2.47 -16.49 -9.42
CA GLY A 162 -2.64 -17.94 -9.35
C GLY A 162 -2.80 -18.49 -7.93
N ALA A 163 -3.02 -17.64 -6.93
CA ALA A 163 -3.45 -18.08 -5.61
C ALA A 163 -4.94 -18.47 -5.64
N PRO A 164 -5.38 -19.52 -4.95
CA PRO A 164 -6.78 -19.91 -4.96
C PRO A 164 -7.67 -18.83 -4.32
N PRO A 165 -8.94 -18.72 -4.74
CA PRO A 165 -9.90 -17.87 -4.05
C PRO A 165 -10.06 -18.30 -2.60
N GLY A 166 -10.30 -17.34 -1.72
CA GLY A 166 -10.50 -17.57 -0.29
C GLY A 166 -11.32 -16.44 0.33
N SER A 167 -11.91 -16.68 1.49
CA SER A 167 -12.55 -15.61 2.24
C SER A 167 -11.52 -14.59 2.73
N ALA A 168 -11.95 -13.35 2.94
CA ALA A 168 -11.10 -12.31 3.52
C ALA A 168 -10.51 -12.76 4.86
N GLN A 169 -11.27 -13.50 5.68
CA GLN A 169 -10.84 -14.06 6.94
C GLN A 169 -9.70 -15.08 6.77
N GLU A 170 -9.80 -16.00 5.80
CA GLU A 170 -8.75 -16.98 5.51
C GLU A 170 -7.47 -16.30 5.03
N ILE A 171 -7.59 -15.33 4.11
CA ILE A 171 -6.46 -14.56 3.59
C ILE A 171 -5.77 -13.78 4.70
N PHE A 172 -6.56 -13.16 5.61
CA PHE A 172 -6.01 -12.46 6.76
C PHE A 172 -5.30 -13.41 7.73
N ALA A 173 -5.85 -14.59 7.98
CA ALA A 173 -5.24 -15.58 8.86
C ALA A 173 -3.89 -16.10 8.30
N ASP A 174 -3.79 -16.25 6.99
CA ASP A 174 -2.59 -16.76 6.32
C ASP A 174 -1.48 -15.71 6.14
N GLY A 175 -1.84 -14.46 5.86
CA GLY A 175 -0.88 -13.43 5.46
C GLY A 175 -1.07 -12.05 6.11
N GLY A 176 -1.98 -11.92 7.08
CA GLY A 176 -2.24 -10.68 7.80
C GLY A 176 -2.85 -9.58 6.95
N LEU A 177 -2.77 -8.36 7.47
CA LEU A 177 -3.37 -7.17 6.86
C LEU A 177 -2.82 -6.90 5.45
N GLU A 178 -1.52 -7.07 5.22
CA GLU A 178 -0.91 -6.76 3.91
C GLU A 178 -1.40 -7.70 2.81
N ALA A 179 -1.53 -9.00 3.09
CA ALA A 179 -2.09 -9.94 2.14
C ALA A 179 -3.57 -9.65 1.84
N LEU A 180 -4.32 -9.30 2.89
CA LEU A 180 -5.72 -8.91 2.75
C LEU A 180 -5.88 -7.65 1.89
N ARG A 181 -5.10 -6.60 2.18
CA ARG A 181 -5.12 -5.35 1.41
C ARG A 181 -4.80 -5.56 -0.07
N LEU A 182 -3.78 -6.37 -0.35
CA LEU A 182 -3.38 -6.69 -1.72
C LEU A 182 -4.50 -7.42 -2.49
N ARG A 183 -5.08 -8.45 -1.88
CA ARG A 183 -6.14 -9.27 -2.49
C ARG A 183 -7.43 -8.47 -2.66
N LEU A 184 -7.83 -7.75 -1.62
CA LEU A 184 -8.99 -6.86 -1.67
C LEU A 184 -8.82 -5.78 -2.74
N GLY A 185 -7.65 -5.14 -2.79
CA GLY A 185 -7.35 -4.13 -3.79
C GLY A 185 -7.31 -4.67 -5.23
N ALA A 186 -6.89 -5.92 -5.42
CA ALA A 186 -6.98 -6.58 -6.73
C ALA A 186 -8.44 -6.70 -7.21
N ASP A 187 -9.34 -7.11 -6.32
CA ASP A 187 -10.76 -7.30 -6.64
C ASP A 187 -11.56 -5.99 -6.67
N LEU A 188 -11.19 -4.98 -5.86
CA LEU A 188 -11.76 -3.63 -5.92
C LEU A 188 -11.40 -2.87 -7.20
N GLY A 189 -10.31 -3.27 -7.86
CA GLY A 189 -9.75 -2.53 -8.99
C GLY A 189 -8.84 -1.36 -8.58
N PHE A 190 -8.66 -1.10 -7.28
CA PHE A 190 -7.77 -0.06 -6.74
C PHE A 190 -7.21 -0.48 -5.38
N GLY A 191 -6.07 0.08 -5.00
CA GLY A 191 -5.38 -0.21 -3.73
C GLY A 191 -5.84 0.65 -2.57
N THR A 192 -5.56 0.17 -1.36
CA THR A 192 -5.67 0.95 -0.13
C THR A 192 -4.37 1.71 0.12
N THR A 193 -4.45 2.95 0.56
CA THR A 193 -3.29 3.78 0.91
C THR A 193 -2.75 3.46 2.30
N GLY A 194 -3.63 2.95 3.19
CA GLY A 194 -3.30 2.58 4.55
C GLY A 194 -4.16 1.42 5.06
N GLY A 195 -3.92 1.03 6.30
CA GLY A 195 -4.75 0.08 7.01
C GLY A 195 -4.26 -0.17 8.42
N VAL A 196 -5.17 -0.59 9.29
CA VAL A 196 -4.89 -0.85 10.71
C VAL A 196 -5.58 -2.12 11.16
N VAL A 197 -4.99 -2.79 12.15
CA VAL A 197 -5.60 -3.94 12.84
C VAL A 197 -6.04 -3.49 14.23
N VAL A 198 -7.33 -3.63 14.50
CA VAL A 198 -7.95 -3.18 15.76
C VAL A 198 -8.52 -4.38 16.49
N PRO A 199 -8.17 -4.64 17.76
CA PRO A 199 -8.81 -5.70 18.52
C PRO A 199 -10.28 -5.34 18.82
N GLY A 200 -11.18 -6.31 18.79
CA GLY A 200 -12.61 -6.12 19.10
C GLY A 200 -12.83 -5.48 20.48
N SER A 201 -11.96 -5.80 21.43
CA SER A 201 -11.95 -5.17 22.77
C SER A 201 -11.79 -3.63 22.73
N ALA A 202 -11.15 -3.06 21.68
CA ALA A 202 -11.09 -1.61 21.53
C ALA A 202 -12.46 -1.03 21.14
N LEU A 203 -13.26 -1.74 20.32
CA LEU A 203 -14.64 -1.33 20.00
C LEU A 203 -15.55 -1.46 21.23
N VAL A 204 -15.38 -2.53 22.01
CA VAL A 204 -16.07 -2.69 23.33
C VAL A 204 -15.73 -1.52 24.25
N GLN A 205 -14.47 -1.09 24.30
CA GLN A 205 -14.04 0.06 25.09
C GLN A 205 -14.69 1.36 24.60
N LEU A 206 -14.75 1.59 23.30
CA LEU A 206 -15.43 2.75 22.71
C LEU A 206 -16.93 2.74 23.04
N ALA A 207 -17.62 1.62 22.80
CA ALA A 207 -19.03 1.47 23.11
C ALA A 207 -19.31 1.71 24.60
N SER A 208 -18.41 1.27 25.50
CA SER A 208 -18.54 1.50 26.95
C SER A 208 -18.52 2.98 27.35
N THR A 209 -18.03 3.88 26.51
CA THR A 209 -18.08 5.33 26.75
C THR A 209 -19.45 5.94 26.47
N VAL A 210 -20.26 5.27 25.66
CA VAL A 210 -21.61 5.70 25.23
C VAL A 210 -22.70 4.99 26.03
N GLY A 211 -22.51 3.71 26.32
CA GLY A 211 -23.52 2.78 26.82
C GLY A 211 -24.06 1.90 25.70
N PRO A 212 -25.26 1.32 25.87
CA PRO A 212 -25.85 0.48 24.85
C PRO A 212 -25.96 1.20 23.51
N LEU A 213 -25.54 0.54 22.43
CA LEU A 213 -25.68 1.03 21.07
C LEU A 213 -27.07 0.67 20.54
N THR A 214 -27.78 1.64 19.99
CA THR A 214 -29.02 1.40 19.26
C THR A 214 -28.69 1.15 17.80
N ILE A 215 -29.04 -0.02 17.28
CA ILE A 215 -28.86 -0.43 15.89
C ILE A 215 -30.18 -0.87 15.29
N ASP A 216 -30.34 -0.76 13.95
CA ASP A 216 -31.57 -1.17 13.26
C ASP A 216 -31.26 -2.30 12.27
N LEU A 217 -31.69 -3.51 12.58
CA LEU A 217 -31.44 -4.68 11.75
C LEU A 217 -32.52 -4.83 10.68
N SER A 218 -32.11 -4.89 9.42
CA SER A 218 -33.03 -5.09 8.30
C SER A 218 -33.70 -6.48 8.29
N ASP A 219 -33.00 -7.50 8.82
CA ASP A 219 -33.43 -8.89 8.75
C ASP A 219 -33.22 -9.60 10.10
N ASP A 220 -34.02 -10.65 10.34
CA ASP A 220 -33.80 -11.58 11.45
C ASP A 220 -32.48 -12.33 11.28
N VAL A 221 -31.69 -12.42 12.32
CA VAL A 221 -30.44 -13.17 12.35
C VAL A 221 -30.58 -14.41 13.20
N PHE A 222 -30.37 -15.56 12.59
CA PHE A 222 -30.56 -16.86 13.22
C PHE A 222 -29.22 -17.51 13.61
N ALA A 223 -29.21 -18.27 14.69
CA ALA A 223 -28.11 -19.14 15.09
C ALA A 223 -28.40 -20.58 14.63
N GLY A 224 -27.41 -21.24 14.08
CA GLY A 224 -27.50 -22.64 13.65
C GLY A 224 -26.24 -23.08 12.94
N GLU A 225 -25.96 -24.36 12.93
CA GLU A 225 -24.87 -24.92 12.14
C GLU A 225 -25.23 -24.83 10.63
N PRO A 226 -24.23 -24.75 9.73
CA PRO A 226 -24.48 -24.59 8.28
C PRO A 226 -25.38 -25.69 7.68
N ASP A 227 -25.37 -26.89 8.27
CA ASP A 227 -26.14 -28.06 7.85
C ASP A 227 -27.38 -28.33 8.74
N ALA A 228 -27.70 -27.41 9.68
CA ALA A 228 -28.87 -27.53 10.55
C ALA A 228 -30.17 -27.63 9.75
N GLU A 229 -31.10 -28.44 10.24
CA GLU A 229 -32.49 -28.43 9.74
C GLU A 229 -33.17 -27.13 10.18
N PRO A 230 -34.17 -26.62 9.39
CA PRO A 230 -34.83 -25.36 9.74
C PRO A 230 -35.45 -25.32 11.13
N ASP A 231 -35.86 -26.48 11.66
CA ASP A 231 -36.46 -26.59 13.01
C ASP A 231 -35.41 -26.53 14.15
N ASP A 232 -34.15 -26.67 13.83
CA ASP A 232 -33.03 -26.62 14.79
C ASP A 232 -32.32 -25.25 14.82
N VAL A 233 -32.88 -24.26 14.10
CA VAL A 233 -32.34 -22.90 14.00
C VAL A 233 -33.07 -21.98 14.99
N GLU A 234 -32.29 -21.22 15.79
CA GLU A 234 -32.83 -20.32 16.80
C GLU A 234 -32.68 -18.85 16.35
N LEU A 235 -33.73 -18.04 16.59
CA LEU A 235 -33.66 -16.59 16.40
C LEU A 235 -32.66 -16.00 17.42
N ARG A 236 -31.57 -15.43 16.94
CA ARG A 236 -30.54 -14.82 17.79
C ARG A 236 -30.75 -13.33 17.95
N TYR A 237 -30.96 -12.61 16.85
CA TYR A 237 -31.24 -11.19 16.83
C TYR A 237 -32.44 -10.92 15.92
N PRO A 238 -33.53 -10.32 16.45
CA PRO A 238 -34.69 -9.99 15.65
C PRO A 238 -34.43 -8.76 14.74
N ALA A 239 -35.09 -8.69 13.62
CA ALA A 239 -35.13 -7.49 12.79
C ALA A 239 -35.75 -6.30 13.54
N GLY A 240 -35.35 -5.09 13.15
CA GLY A 240 -35.77 -3.83 13.77
C GLY A 240 -34.75 -3.31 14.79
N GLU A 241 -35.24 -2.37 15.61
CA GLU A 241 -34.42 -1.71 16.62
C GLU A 241 -33.94 -2.69 17.70
N LEU A 242 -32.63 -2.71 17.94
CA LEU A 242 -31.96 -3.56 18.92
C LEU A 242 -31.01 -2.71 19.75
N GLU A 243 -31.08 -2.84 21.08
CA GLU A 243 -30.09 -2.31 22.01
C GLU A 243 -28.98 -3.35 22.18
N LEU A 244 -27.75 -2.98 21.84
CA LEU A 244 -26.55 -3.80 21.93
C LEU A 244 -25.69 -3.32 23.09
N GLU A 245 -25.58 -4.13 24.14
CA GLU A 245 -24.71 -3.81 25.29
C GLU A 245 -23.24 -3.76 24.87
N PRO A 246 -22.43 -2.84 25.39
CA PRO A 246 -21.04 -2.67 25.00
C PRO A 246 -20.21 -3.95 25.02
N GLU A 247 -20.42 -4.79 26.06
CA GLU A 247 -19.64 -6.00 26.30
C GLU A 247 -19.85 -7.11 25.27
N VAL A 248 -20.87 -6.98 24.41
CA VAL A 248 -21.17 -7.98 23.38
C VAL A 248 -20.97 -7.48 21.96
N VAL A 249 -20.38 -6.28 21.80
CA VAL A 249 -20.15 -5.68 20.47
C VAL A 249 -19.23 -6.54 19.60
N ASP A 250 -18.15 -7.04 20.16
CA ASP A 250 -17.19 -7.91 19.47
C ASP A 250 -17.80 -9.28 19.14
N ASP A 251 -18.53 -9.90 20.07
CA ASP A 251 -19.28 -11.13 19.85
C ASP A 251 -20.33 -10.95 18.74
N PHE A 252 -21.02 -9.80 18.72
CA PHE A 252 -22.01 -9.49 17.69
C PHE A 252 -21.38 -9.35 16.31
N LEU A 253 -20.23 -8.72 16.20
CA LEU A 253 -19.47 -8.60 14.94
C LEU A 253 -18.88 -9.94 14.50
N ALA A 254 -18.41 -10.75 15.44
CA ALA A 254 -17.85 -12.08 15.20
C ALA A 254 -18.94 -13.07 14.72
N PHE A 255 -20.18 -12.90 15.20
CA PHE A 255 -21.26 -13.83 14.94
C PHE A 255 -21.58 -13.94 13.45
N GLY A 256 -21.55 -15.15 12.92
CA GLY A 256 -22.05 -15.47 11.57
C GLY A 256 -23.43 -16.10 11.67
N GLY A 257 -24.43 -15.45 11.11
CA GLY A 257 -25.80 -15.98 11.13
C GLY A 257 -25.95 -17.23 10.26
N TYR A 258 -26.91 -18.11 10.65
CA TYR A 258 -27.26 -19.26 9.84
C TYR A 258 -27.68 -18.85 8.43
N ARG A 259 -26.89 -19.25 7.41
CA ARG A 259 -27.07 -18.88 6.00
C ARG A 259 -27.19 -17.36 5.76
N GLU A 260 -26.63 -16.56 6.64
CA GLU A 260 -26.58 -15.11 6.47
C GLU A 260 -25.72 -14.78 5.24
N ALA A 261 -26.29 -13.99 4.33
CA ALA A 261 -25.57 -13.54 3.15
C ALA A 261 -24.47 -12.52 3.52
N ASP A 262 -23.32 -12.56 2.85
CA ASP A 262 -22.22 -11.63 3.12
C ASP A 262 -22.63 -10.15 3.09
N PRO A 263 -23.47 -9.68 2.13
CA PRO A 263 -23.95 -8.30 2.15
C PRO A 263 -24.77 -7.96 3.40
N ASN A 264 -25.62 -8.88 3.89
CA ASN A 264 -26.42 -8.64 5.09
C ASN A 264 -25.52 -8.56 6.34
N ARG A 265 -24.50 -9.42 6.44
CA ARG A 265 -23.49 -9.34 7.50
C ARG A 265 -22.70 -8.04 7.46
N ALA A 266 -22.33 -7.58 6.26
CA ALA A 266 -21.65 -6.30 6.07
C ALA A 266 -22.56 -5.13 6.51
N LEU A 267 -23.83 -5.11 6.11
CA LEU A 267 -24.81 -4.10 6.54
C LEU A 267 -24.95 -4.08 8.05
N ARG A 268 -25.16 -5.24 8.68
CA ARG A 268 -25.27 -5.39 10.13
C ARG A 268 -24.03 -4.88 10.87
N SER A 269 -22.84 -5.15 10.33
CA SER A 269 -21.60 -4.57 10.84
C SER A 269 -21.57 -3.05 10.69
N GLY A 270 -22.12 -2.54 9.57
CA GLY A 270 -22.26 -1.11 9.29
C GLY A 270 -23.09 -0.37 10.34
N GLU A 271 -24.20 -0.96 10.79
CA GLU A 271 -25.03 -0.39 11.85
C GLU A 271 -24.24 -0.17 13.17
N VAL A 272 -23.38 -1.11 13.54
CA VAL A 272 -22.50 -0.96 14.71
C VAL A 272 -21.50 0.19 14.50
N TRP A 273 -20.87 0.28 13.32
CA TRP A 273 -19.96 1.36 13.00
C TRP A 273 -20.64 2.71 13.00
N GLN A 274 -21.85 2.79 12.46
CA GLN A 274 -22.63 4.02 12.45
C GLN A 274 -22.97 4.46 13.88
N ALA A 275 -23.49 3.55 14.71
CA ALA A 275 -23.81 3.87 16.10
C ALA A 275 -22.59 4.31 16.93
N LEU A 276 -21.42 3.71 16.67
CA LEU A 276 -20.17 4.14 17.31
C LEU A 276 -19.76 5.54 16.85
N LEU A 277 -19.79 5.84 15.55
CA LEU A 277 -19.41 7.15 15.02
C LEU A 277 -20.36 8.27 15.44
N GLU A 278 -21.66 7.98 15.60
CA GLU A 278 -22.65 8.94 16.06
C GLU A 278 -22.60 9.19 17.57
N GLY A 279 -22.24 8.17 18.37
CA GLY A 279 -22.33 8.20 19.82
C GLY A 279 -21.02 8.52 20.54
N VAL A 280 -19.87 8.14 19.99
CA VAL A 280 -18.58 8.23 20.68
C VAL A 280 -17.95 9.60 20.49
N ASP A 281 -17.55 10.23 21.61
CA ASP A 281 -16.70 11.44 21.55
C ASP A 281 -15.32 11.07 20.95
N PRO A 282 -14.86 11.75 19.89
CA PRO A 282 -13.55 11.52 19.27
C PRO A 282 -12.38 11.47 20.29
N ALA A 283 -12.45 12.25 21.36
CA ALA A 283 -11.45 12.23 22.42
C ALA A 283 -11.36 10.88 23.15
N SER A 284 -12.44 10.09 23.12
CA SER A 284 -12.46 8.75 23.72
C SER A 284 -11.66 7.74 22.90
N ALA A 285 -11.59 7.91 21.59
CA ALA A 285 -10.76 7.09 20.71
C ALA A 285 -9.26 7.28 20.99
N ALA A 286 -8.84 8.50 21.33
CA ALA A 286 -7.46 8.79 21.72
C ALA A 286 -7.03 8.11 23.03
N ALA A 287 -7.97 7.57 23.81
CA ALA A 287 -7.70 6.87 25.08
C ALA A 287 -7.66 5.34 24.95
N LEU A 288 -7.75 4.78 23.73
CA LEU A 288 -7.79 3.33 23.49
C LEU A 288 -6.51 2.58 23.87
N GLY A 289 -5.39 3.28 24.04
CA GLY A 289 -4.12 2.69 24.45
C GLY A 289 -2.97 3.07 23.53
N ASP A 290 -1.78 2.54 23.85
CA ASP A 290 -0.54 2.79 23.12
C ASP A 290 -0.36 1.73 22.03
N GLY A 291 0.05 2.14 20.85
CA GLY A 291 0.38 1.28 19.71
C GLY A 291 0.09 1.96 18.38
N GLU A 292 0.95 1.71 17.39
CA GLU A 292 0.88 2.35 16.09
C GLU A 292 -0.51 2.20 15.41
N ASP A 293 -1.07 0.98 15.46
CA ASP A 293 -2.40 0.70 14.91
C ASP A 293 -3.52 1.42 15.65
N LEU A 294 -3.47 1.48 17.00
CA LEU A 294 -4.49 2.17 17.79
C LEU A 294 -4.39 3.68 17.69
N GLU A 295 -3.17 4.24 17.61
CA GLU A 295 -2.95 5.65 17.33
C GLU A 295 -3.52 6.02 15.96
N ARG A 296 -3.18 5.25 14.92
CA ARG A 296 -3.71 5.46 13.57
C ARG A 296 -5.22 5.29 13.50
N PHE A 297 -5.77 4.28 14.19
CA PHE A 297 -7.22 4.10 14.28
C PHE A 297 -7.90 5.28 14.96
N SER A 298 -7.32 5.79 16.05
CA SER A 298 -7.84 6.97 16.76
C SER A 298 -7.89 8.20 15.88
N GLU A 299 -6.82 8.45 15.08
CA GLU A 299 -6.79 9.53 14.11
C GLU A 299 -7.91 9.39 13.08
N LEU A 300 -8.02 8.20 12.46
CA LEU A 300 -9.03 7.89 11.47
C LEU A 300 -10.46 8.01 12.01
N PHE A 301 -10.69 7.48 13.23
CA PHE A 301 -11.98 7.57 13.92
C PHE A 301 -12.35 9.02 14.22
N GLY A 302 -11.37 9.83 14.65
CA GLY A 302 -11.54 11.26 14.87
C GLY A 302 -11.94 12.01 13.61
N GLU A 303 -11.21 11.76 12.50
CA GLU A 303 -11.53 12.35 11.19
C GLU A 303 -12.94 11.99 10.72
N LEU A 304 -13.36 10.73 10.91
CA LEU A 304 -14.71 10.28 10.58
C LEU A 304 -15.77 10.95 11.46
N SER A 305 -15.53 11.07 12.76
CA SER A 305 -16.52 11.64 13.69
C SER A 305 -16.70 13.14 13.54
N GLU A 306 -15.70 13.86 13.01
CA GLU A 306 -15.76 15.32 12.77
C GLU A 306 -16.34 15.66 11.39
N GLY A 307 -16.35 14.72 10.44
CA GLY A 307 -16.77 14.91 9.06
C GLY A 307 -18.20 14.44 8.77
N GLU A 308 -18.67 14.70 7.54
CA GLU A 308 -19.85 14.03 7.02
C GLU A 308 -19.47 12.64 6.56
N VAL A 309 -20.03 11.60 7.19
CA VAL A 309 -19.80 10.19 6.84
C VAL A 309 -21.04 9.62 6.16
N SER A 310 -20.86 9.04 4.97
CA SER A 310 -21.88 8.27 4.30
C SER A 310 -21.54 6.79 4.29
N PHE A 311 -22.45 5.95 4.76
CA PHE A 311 -22.29 4.50 4.66
C PHE A 311 -22.65 4.05 3.26
N GLN A 312 -21.76 3.26 2.65
CA GLN A 312 -21.89 2.78 1.28
C GLN A 312 -21.79 1.26 1.26
N VAL A 313 -22.35 0.65 0.24
CA VAL A 313 -22.25 -0.79 -0.01
C VAL A 313 -21.51 -1.00 -1.32
N VAL A 314 -20.54 -1.90 -1.32
CA VAL A 314 -19.90 -2.34 -2.56
C VAL A 314 -20.81 -3.28 -3.34
N PRO A 315 -20.83 -3.17 -4.67
CA PRO A 315 -21.58 -4.10 -5.49
C PRO A 315 -20.99 -5.52 -5.37
N THR A 316 -21.85 -6.50 -5.14
CA THR A 316 -21.47 -7.91 -5.03
C THR A 316 -22.35 -8.79 -5.89
N THR A 317 -21.79 -9.89 -6.39
CA THR A 317 -22.50 -10.92 -7.16
C THR A 317 -22.47 -12.24 -6.40
N PRO A 318 -23.65 -12.88 -6.17
CA PRO A 318 -23.71 -14.21 -5.58
C PRO A 318 -23.21 -15.27 -6.56
N LEU A 319 -22.49 -16.26 -6.04
CA LEU A 319 -22.04 -17.43 -6.78
C LEU A 319 -22.45 -18.70 -6.01
N GLU A 320 -23.28 -19.53 -6.64
CA GLU A 320 -23.64 -20.82 -6.07
C GLU A 320 -22.55 -21.85 -6.30
N LEU A 321 -22.03 -22.40 -5.22
CA LEU A 321 -21.12 -23.55 -5.27
C LEU A 321 -21.92 -24.83 -5.14
N TYR A 322 -21.88 -25.66 -6.19
CA TYR A 322 -22.57 -26.96 -6.23
C TYR A 322 -21.77 -28.02 -5.46
N ILE A 323 -21.56 -27.77 -4.17
CA ILE A 323 -21.03 -28.74 -3.20
C ILE A 323 -22.19 -29.28 -2.36
N VAL A 324 -21.96 -30.22 -1.50
CA VAL A 324 -23.00 -30.80 -0.65
C VAL A 324 -22.69 -30.49 0.82
N PRO A 325 -23.54 -29.69 1.48
CA PRO A 325 -24.67 -28.91 0.99
C PRO A 325 -24.24 -27.77 0.04
N PRO A 326 -25.12 -27.28 -0.85
CA PRO A 326 -24.81 -26.13 -1.70
C PRO A 326 -24.61 -24.87 -0.84
N VAL A 327 -23.60 -24.09 -1.18
CA VAL A 327 -23.24 -22.85 -0.48
C VAL A 327 -23.25 -21.70 -1.48
N THR A 328 -23.88 -20.60 -1.10
CA THR A 328 -23.78 -19.34 -1.84
C THR A 328 -22.67 -18.51 -1.22
N ILE A 329 -21.69 -18.14 -2.01
CA ILE A 329 -20.65 -17.16 -1.65
C ILE A 329 -20.90 -15.85 -2.38
N HIS A 330 -20.35 -14.76 -1.89
CA HIS A 330 -20.43 -13.46 -2.54
C HIS A 330 -19.03 -13.00 -2.91
N ARG A 331 -18.90 -12.41 -4.09
CA ARG A 331 -17.68 -11.76 -4.58
C ARG A 331 -17.99 -10.33 -5.01
N LEU A 332 -17.01 -9.48 -5.12
CA LEU A 332 -17.17 -8.16 -5.70
C LEU A 332 -17.59 -8.28 -7.17
N ASP A 333 -18.49 -7.41 -7.59
CA ASP A 333 -18.99 -7.37 -8.97
C ASP A 333 -17.98 -6.61 -9.85
N ALA A 334 -17.16 -7.35 -10.60
CA ALA A 334 -16.11 -6.79 -11.43
C ALA A 334 -16.63 -5.86 -12.54
N GLU A 335 -17.90 -5.98 -12.95
CA GLU A 335 -18.51 -5.12 -13.97
C GLU A 335 -19.00 -3.79 -13.37
N ALA A 336 -19.48 -3.81 -12.12
CA ALA A 336 -20.01 -2.63 -11.44
C ALA A 336 -18.94 -1.86 -10.65
N MET A 337 -17.82 -2.51 -10.26
CA MET A 337 -16.76 -1.87 -9.46
C MET A 337 -16.12 -0.64 -10.11
N PRO A 338 -15.84 -0.57 -11.43
CA PRO A 338 -15.26 0.62 -12.04
C PRO A 338 -16.14 1.87 -11.90
N GLU A 339 -17.46 1.75 -12.09
CA GLU A 339 -18.41 2.85 -11.88
C GLU A 339 -18.51 3.24 -10.41
N TRP A 340 -18.55 2.25 -9.51
CA TRP A 340 -18.54 2.48 -8.07
C TRP A 340 -17.27 3.23 -7.65
N ALA A 341 -16.09 2.78 -8.12
CA ALA A 341 -14.80 3.40 -7.82
C ALA A 341 -14.74 4.85 -8.32
N SER A 342 -15.17 5.12 -9.55
CA SER A 342 -15.17 6.48 -10.12
C SER A 342 -16.05 7.46 -9.34
N THR A 343 -17.10 6.95 -8.69
CA THR A 343 -18.01 7.77 -7.87
C THR A 343 -17.45 8.06 -6.47
N HIS A 344 -16.75 7.09 -5.87
CA HIS A 344 -16.35 7.15 -4.45
C HIS A 344 -14.86 7.42 -4.24
N VAL A 345 -14.00 7.09 -5.20
CA VAL A 345 -12.55 7.20 -5.11
C VAL A 345 -12.01 8.05 -6.28
N PRO A 346 -12.06 9.37 -6.18
CA PRO A 346 -11.72 10.28 -7.30
C PRO A 346 -10.30 10.07 -7.87
N PHE A 347 -9.34 9.73 -7.01
CA PHE A 347 -7.94 9.51 -7.39
C PHE A 347 -7.45 8.19 -6.79
N PRO A 348 -7.86 7.04 -7.39
CA PRO A 348 -7.44 5.73 -6.91
C PRO A 348 -5.94 5.50 -7.11
N VAL A 349 -5.38 4.60 -6.31
CA VAL A 349 -4.02 4.07 -6.51
C VAL A 349 -4.09 2.61 -6.91
N ALA A 350 -3.11 2.13 -7.64
CA ALA A 350 -2.97 0.72 -7.94
C ALA A 350 -2.64 -0.08 -6.67
N ALA A 351 -3.24 -1.24 -6.46
CA ALA A 351 -2.89 -2.16 -5.38
C ALA A 351 -1.52 -2.84 -5.63
N TYR A 352 -1.15 -2.97 -6.91
CA TYR A 352 0.13 -3.54 -7.33
C TYR A 352 0.59 -2.89 -8.65
N PRO A 353 1.90 -2.91 -8.93
CA PRO A 353 2.43 -2.31 -10.15
C PRO A 353 1.79 -2.87 -11.43
N GLY A 354 1.27 -1.99 -12.29
CA GLY A 354 0.66 -2.34 -13.56
C GLY A 354 -0.83 -2.70 -13.51
N GLN A 355 -1.48 -2.62 -12.34
CA GLN A 355 -2.94 -2.80 -12.23
C GLN A 355 -3.70 -1.67 -12.94
N LEU A 356 -3.28 -0.42 -12.70
CA LEU A 356 -3.89 0.76 -13.30
C LEU A 356 -2.86 1.45 -14.20
N ALA A 357 -3.31 1.95 -15.34
CA ALA A 357 -2.49 2.81 -16.18
C ALA A 357 -2.35 4.20 -15.53
N SER A 358 -1.12 4.73 -15.52
CA SER A 358 -0.86 6.08 -15.01
C SER A 358 -1.21 7.13 -16.08
N VAL A 359 -2.01 8.14 -15.69
CA VAL A 359 -2.53 9.15 -16.61
C VAL A 359 -2.16 10.56 -16.16
N ALA A 360 -1.72 11.38 -17.13
CA ALA A 360 -1.69 12.83 -16.98
C ALA A 360 -2.94 13.44 -17.66
N VAL A 361 -3.69 14.24 -16.89
CA VAL A 361 -4.85 14.97 -17.41
C VAL A 361 -4.51 16.47 -17.47
N LEU A 362 -4.49 17.01 -18.68
CA LEU A 362 -4.05 18.38 -18.96
C LEU A 362 -5.21 19.22 -19.51
N ASP A 363 -5.53 20.34 -18.85
CA ASP A 363 -6.50 21.29 -19.36
C ASP A 363 -5.94 22.08 -20.56
N GLY A 364 -6.55 21.89 -21.73
CA GLY A 364 -6.27 22.61 -22.96
C GLY A 364 -7.30 23.70 -23.25
N THR A 365 -8.22 23.99 -22.33
CA THR A 365 -9.35 24.92 -22.54
C THR A 365 -9.19 26.23 -21.77
N GLY A 366 -8.49 26.20 -20.63
CA GLY A 366 -8.41 27.30 -19.68
C GLY A 366 -9.73 27.57 -18.93
N GLN A 367 -10.62 26.58 -18.88
CA GLN A 367 -11.89 26.68 -18.15
C GLN A 367 -11.80 25.92 -16.83
N ASP A 368 -12.28 26.55 -15.77
CA ASP A 368 -12.36 25.91 -14.45
C ASP A 368 -13.23 24.63 -14.51
N GLY A 369 -12.78 23.55 -13.88
CA GLY A 369 -13.52 22.31 -13.81
C GLY A 369 -13.35 21.37 -15.03
N ALA A 370 -12.49 21.72 -15.99
CA ALA A 370 -12.28 20.88 -17.17
C ALA A 370 -11.72 19.48 -16.81
N ILE A 371 -10.79 19.43 -15.87
CA ILE A 371 -10.19 18.17 -15.38
C ILE A 371 -11.23 17.36 -14.59
N GLU A 372 -11.94 18.00 -13.68
CA GLU A 372 -12.96 17.39 -12.84
C GLU A 372 -14.09 16.76 -13.67
N THR A 373 -14.40 17.36 -14.82
CA THR A 373 -15.45 16.85 -15.73
C THR A 373 -15.08 15.48 -16.34
N VAL A 374 -13.81 15.25 -16.67
CA VAL A 374 -13.36 14.03 -17.35
C VAL A 374 -12.74 12.98 -16.41
N SER A 375 -12.43 13.38 -15.17
CA SER A 375 -11.76 12.48 -14.22
C SER A 375 -12.56 11.24 -13.87
N PRO A 376 -13.88 11.28 -13.62
CA PRO A 376 -14.67 10.09 -13.33
C PRO A 376 -14.67 9.07 -14.48
N GLU A 377 -14.77 9.52 -15.73
CA GLU A 377 -14.72 8.66 -16.90
C GLU A 377 -13.36 7.99 -17.05
N ILE A 378 -12.26 8.73 -16.82
CA ILE A 378 -10.90 8.18 -16.87
C ILE A 378 -10.70 7.11 -15.77
N VAL A 379 -11.20 7.36 -14.56
CA VAL A 379 -11.14 6.39 -13.46
C VAL A 379 -12.01 5.16 -13.77
N SER A 380 -13.19 5.35 -14.35
CA SER A 380 -14.06 4.22 -14.74
C SER A 380 -13.46 3.34 -15.84
N ALA A 381 -12.56 3.89 -16.65
CA ALA A 381 -11.75 3.13 -17.63
C ALA A 381 -10.59 2.33 -16.98
N GLY A 382 -10.51 2.26 -15.64
CA GLY A 382 -9.46 1.53 -14.93
C GLY A 382 -8.10 2.23 -14.95
N ALA A 383 -8.09 3.55 -14.85
CA ALA A 383 -6.87 4.34 -14.86
C ALA A 383 -6.66 5.11 -13.54
N GLN A 384 -5.39 5.40 -13.23
CA GLN A 384 -4.95 6.23 -12.11
C GLN A 384 -4.48 7.59 -12.63
N ILE A 385 -5.15 8.66 -12.22
CA ILE A 385 -4.70 10.02 -12.54
C ILE A 385 -3.53 10.36 -11.61
N SER A 386 -2.33 10.39 -12.16
CA SER A 386 -1.08 10.65 -11.43
C SER A 386 -0.66 12.11 -11.50
N LEU A 387 -1.02 12.78 -12.60
CA LEU A 387 -0.67 14.17 -12.85
C LEU A 387 -1.88 14.93 -13.36
N THR A 388 -2.00 16.18 -12.90
CA THR A 388 -2.95 17.15 -13.47
C THR A 388 -2.24 18.47 -13.78
N GLY A 389 -2.81 19.26 -14.69
CA GLY A 389 -2.25 20.57 -14.99
C GLY A 389 -2.79 21.16 -16.27
N ASN A 390 -2.04 22.09 -16.83
CA ASN A 390 -2.41 22.82 -18.04
C ASN A 390 -1.63 22.30 -19.25
N ALA A 391 -2.30 22.21 -20.39
CA ALA A 391 -1.65 21.95 -21.65
C ALA A 391 -0.73 23.12 -22.05
N GLU A 392 0.10 22.95 -23.06
CA GLU A 392 0.97 24.01 -23.57
C GLU A 392 0.21 25.19 -24.19
N SER A 393 -1.10 24.99 -24.44
CA SER A 393 -2.01 26.00 -24.97
C SER A 393 -3.40 25.78 -24.42
N PHE A 394 -4.10 26.85 -24.12
CA PHE A 394 -5.53 26.86 -23.73
C PHE A 394 -6.48 26.99 -24.95
N ASP A 395 -5.99 26.80 -26.14
CA ASP A 395 -6.80 26.86 -27.36
C ASP A 395 -6.92 25.51 -28.07
N VAL A 396 -7.05 24.44 -27.25
CA VAL A 396 -7.24 23.07 -27.74
C VAL A 396 -8.71 22.89 -28.10
N ALA A 397 -8.99 22.72 -29.37
CA ALA A 397 -10.36 22.57 -29.86
C ALA A 397 -10.94 21.18 -29.62
N THR A 398 -10.08 20.14 -29.75
CA THR A 398 -10.49 18.72 -29.69
C THR A 398 -9.66 17.97 -28.67
N THR A 399 -10.32 17.22 -27.81
CA THR A 399 -9.70 16.34 -26.82
C THR A 399 -8.85 15.26 -27.48
N ARG A 400 -7.71 14.97 -26.88
CA ARG A 400 -6.76 13.97 -27.38
C ARG A 400 -6.37 13.03 -26.25
N VAL A 401 -6.33 11.74 -26.56
CA VAL A 401 -5.78 10.68 -25.73
C VAL A 401 -4.50 10.19 -26.40
N GLU A 402 -3.36 10.51 -25.82
CA GLU A 402 -2.03 10.28 -26.39
C GLU A 402 -1.29 9.20 -25.63
N TYR A 403 -0.66 8.24 -26.32
CA TYR A 403 0.16 7.18 -25.73
C TYR A 403 1.43 6.95 -26.55
N GLY A 404 2.46 6.43 -25.90
CA GLY A 404 3.72 6.07 -26.54
C GLY A 404 3.64 4.72 -27.26
N ALA A 405 4.64 3.87 -27.06
CA ALA A 405 4.69 2.54 -27.69
C ALA A 405 4.12 1.45 -26.78
N GLY A 406 3.49 0.42 -27.38
CA GLY A 406 3.32 -0.92 -26.81
C GLY A 406 2.23 -1.07 -25.77
N GLU A 407 2.59 -1.16 -24.48
CA GLU A 407 1.73 -1.65 -23.40
C GLU A 407 0.59 -0.70 -23.04
N ALA A 408 0.79 0.62 -23.19
CA ALA A 408 -0.21 1.64 -22.86
C ALA A 408 -1.37 1.74 -23.87
N ARG A 409 -1.30 1.03 -25.00
CA ARG A 409 -2.29 1.14 -26.07
C ARG A 409 -3.71 0.73 -25.62
N GLY A 410 -3.83 -0.39 -24.89
CA GLY A 410 -5.11 -0.88 -24.41
C GLY A 410 -5.79 0.15 -23.50
N ALA A 411 -5.07 0.62 -22.48
CA ALA A 411 -5.58 1.64 -21.57
C ALA A 411 -5.95 2.96 -22.28
N ALA A 412 -5.16 3.37 -23.27
CA ALA A 412 -5.48 4.56 -24.06
C ALA A 412 -6.74 4.38 -24.93
N GLU A 413 -6.97 3.17 -25.48
CA GLU A 413 -8.18 2.85 -26.23
C GLU A 413 -9.41 2.82 -25.31
N ASP A 414 -9.31 2.24 -24.11
CA ASP A 414 -10.39 2.20 -23.12
C ASP A 414 -10.77 3.61 -22.62
N ILE A 415 -9.76 4.46 -22.31
CA ILE A 415 -9.98 5.86 -21.95
C ILE A 415 -10.61 6.64 -23.11
N ALA A 416 -10.15 6.42 -24.34
CA ALA A 416 -10.68 7.10 -25.50
C ALA A 416 -12.13 6.71 -25.80
N GLU A 417 -12.50 5.43 -25.55
CA GLU A 417 -13.87 4.94 -25.71
C GLU A 417 -14.83 5.65 -24.75
N VAL A 418 -14.50 5.72 -23.45
CA VAL A 418 -15.36 6.39 -22.46
C VAL A 418 -15.48 7.90 -22.70
N LEU A 419 -14.43 8.54 -23.20
CA LEU A 419 -14.44 9.96 -23.57
C LEU A 419 -15.06 10.24 -24.95
N GLY A 420 -15.40 9.21 -25.73
CA GLY A 420 -15.97 9.35 -27.07
C GLY A 420 -15.01 9.93 -28.11
N VAL A 421 -13.68 9.74 -27.93
CA VAL A 421 -12.62 10.22 -28.81
C VAL A 421 -11.78 9.07 -29.35
N GLN A 422 -10.68 9.35 -30.06
CA GLN A 422 -9.76 8.33 -30.55
C GLN A 422 -8.41 8.44 -29.89
N ALA A 423 -7.86 7.28 -29.49
CA ALA A 423 -6.49 7.21 -29.00
C ALA A 423 -5.48 7.41 -30.14
N GLN A 424 -4.42 8.16 -29.85
CA GLN A 424 -3.36 8.50 -30.81
C GLN A 424 -1.99 8.06 -30.29
N GLN A 425 -1.28 7.30 -31.10
CA GLN A 425 0.11 7.01 -30.79
C GLN A 425 0.98 8.21 -31.17
N VAL A 426 1.82 8.64 -30.21
CA VAL A 426 2.77 9.73 -30.38
C VAL A 426 4.20 9.25 -30.21
N GLU A 427 5.16 9.90 -30.92
CA GLU A 427 6.58 9.54 -30.80
C GLU A 427 7.20 10.05 -29.48
N GLU A 428 6.76 11.24 -29.04
CA GLU A 428 7.23 11.91 -27.82
C GLU A 428 6.15 11.88 -26.75
N GLN A 429 5.99 10.73 -26.09
CA GLN A 429 5.14 10.59 -24.90
C GLN A 429 5.88 11.06 -23.65
N ARG A 430 5.16 11.62 -22.69
CA ARG A 430 5.69 11.90 -21.35
C ARG A 430 6.24 10.61 -20.74
N ALA A 431 7.45 10.69 -20.17
CA ALA A 431 8.12 9.51 -19.64
C ALA A 431 7.65 9.10 -18.23
N ASP A 432 6.84 9.94 -17.61
CA ASP A 432 6.35 9.82 -16.23
C ASP A 432 4.94 9.22 -16.13
N VAL A 433 4.23 9.05 -17.27
CA VAL A 433 2.89 8.44 -17.35
C VAL A 433 2.75 7.54 -18.56
N ASP A 434 1.78 6.63 -18.53
CA ASP A 434 1.47 5.72 -19.62
C ASP A 434 0.62 6.40 -20.71
N VAL A 435 -0.32 7.24 -20.30
CA VAL A 435 -1.26 7.95 -21.18
C VAL A 435 -1.31 9.43 -20.82
N THR A 436 -1.46 10.30 -21.80
CA THR A 436 -1.73 11.72 -21.61
C THR A 436 -3.08 12.06 -22.23
N VAL A 437 -3.98 12.62 -21.43
CA VAL A 437 -5.26 13.16 -21.87
C VAL A 437 -5.15 14.68 -21.91
N VAL A 438 -5.31 15.28 -23.08
CA VAL A 438 -5.40 16.73 -23.25
C VAL A 438 -6.86 17.09 -23.51
N VAL A 439 -7.51 17.71 -22.52
CA VAL A 439 -8.92 18.08 -22.58
C VAL A 439 -9.12 19.23 -23.54
N GLY A 440 -9.98 19.08 -24.51
CA GLY A 440 -10.36 20.09 -25.48
C GLY A 440 -11.74 20.71 -25.21
N LYS A 441 -12.05 21.77 -25.93
CA LYS A 441 -13.33 22.51 -25.82
C LYS A 441 -14.56 21.67 -26.22
N ASP A 442 -14.35 20.59 -26.96
CA ASP A 442 -15.40 19.66 -27.44
C ASP A 442 -16.07 18.85 -26.33
N LEU A 443 -15.41 18.60 -25.23
CA LEU A 443 -16.00 17.87 -24.08
C LEU A 443 -16.69 18.80 -23.06
N LEU A 444 -16.49 20.10 -23.13
CA LEU A 444 -17.07 21.02 -22.18
C LEU A 444 -18.38 21.67 -22.65
N GLY A 445 -18.86 21.30 -23.87
CA GLY A 445 -20.18 21.58 -24.42
C GLY A 445 -20.42 23.01 -24.85
#